data_536e693bb676a63410d6a71f7a68879c
#
_entry.id   536e693bb676a63410d6a71f7a68879c
#
_cell.length_a   1.000
_cell.length_b   1.000
_cell.length_c   1.000
_cell.angle_alpha   90.00
_cell.angle_beta   90.00
_cell.angle_gamma   90.00
#
_symmetry.space_group_name_H-M   'P 1'
#
loop_
_entity.id
_entity.type
_entity.pdbx_description
1 polymer ?
#
loop_
_entity_poly.entity_id
_entity_poly.type
_entity_poly.pdbx_seq_one_letter_code
_entity_poly.pdbx_strand_id
1 'polypeptide(L)'
;SYNNKTYIQQEFIDFDDRLLGLKTKKSIYIEGYWQSELYFKDIESTIRSDLLIIPPTDKNNIEISMQVQDCSAVALHIRFFDSLDENLNSNSNASNDYYLRAIEHIESKITNAHYFIFSDNPGAAASIVPLSQDRYTLVSNNEGDENAYADLWLMSLCKHFIIANSTFSWWGAWLSNNPKKIVIAPGFEKREGKSAWGFYGLLPDNWIKL
;
A
#
# COMPACT_ATOMS: atom_id res chain seq x y z
N SER A 1 14.29 23.54 -16.20
CA SER A 1 14.50 22.38 -17.08
C SER A 1 15.67 21.54 -16.59
N TYR A 2 15.53 20.22 -16.60
CA TYR A 2 16.57 19.26 -16.20
C TYR A 2 17.50 18.84 -17.36
N ASN A 3 17.25 19.27 -18.57
CA ASN A 3 17.90 18.76 -19.80
C ASN A 3 19.44 18.87 -19.82
N ASN A 4 20.03 19.79 -19.03
CA ASN A 4 21.48 19.98 -18.98
C ASN A 4 22.11 19.50 -17.67
N LYS A 5 21.33 18.90 -16.77
CA LYS A 5 21.81 18.36 -15.50
C LYS A 5 22.29 16.91 -15.67
N THR A 6 23.33 16.55 -14.96
CA THR A 6 23.82 15.16 -14.81
C THR A 6 23.40 14.55 -13.47
N TYR A 7 22.89 15.37 -12.58
CA TYR A 7 22.39 15.02 -11.26
C TYR A 7 21.13 15.82 -10.97
N ILE A 8 20.07 15.12 -10.55
CA ILE A 8 18.77 15.69 -10.20
C ILE A 8 18.40 15.18 -8.82
N GLN A 9 18.31 16.10 -7.87
CA GLN A 9 17.77 15.83 -6.54
C GLN A 9 16.32 16.24 -6.48
N GLN A 10 15.46 15.41 -5.87
CA GLN A 10 14.06 15.73 -5.64
C GLN A 10 13.96 16.94 -4.69
N GLU A 11 13.35 18.02 -5.16
CA GLU A 11 13.19 19.27 -4.38
C GLU A 11 11.93 19.20 -3.50
N PHE A 12 10.86 18.59 -4.02
CA PHE A 12 9.58 18.44 -3.34
C PHE A 12 9.09 17.00 -3.51
N ILE A 13 8.28 16.53 -2.57
CA ILE A 13 7.77 15.16 -2.58
C ILE A 13 6.67 14.96 -3.64
N ASP A 14 6.01 16.03 -4.07
CA ASP A 14 4.97 16.01 -5.09
C ASP A 14 5.51 15.47 -6.44
N PHE A 15 4.62 14.94 -7.26
CA PHE A 15 4.98 14.52 -8.61
C PHE A 15 5.55 15.69 -9.43
N ASP A 16 6.70 15.46 -10.06
CA ASP A 16 7.41 16.43 -10.88
C ASP A 16 7.42 16.01 -12.36
N ASP A 17 6.52 16.58 -13.16
CA ASP A 17 6.38 16.31 -14.58
C ASP A 17 7.61 16.67 -15.42
N ARG A 18 8.49 17.55 -14.91
CA ARG A 18 9.74 17.93 -15.56
C ARG A 18 10.68 16.74 -15.79
N LEU A 19 10.53 15.69 -14.93
CA LEU A 19 11.32 14.46 -15.07
C LEU A 19 10.91 13.65 -16.30
N LEU A 20 9.63 13.60 -16.62
CA LEU A 20 9.12 12.89 -17.82
C LEU A 20 9.57 13.54 -19.14
N GLY A 21 9.81 14.84 -19.11
CA GLY A 21 10.27 15.62 -20.27
C GLY A 21 11.76 15.55 -20.56
N LEU A 22 12.53 14.68 -19.87
CA LEU A 22 13.97 14.57 -20.06
C LEU A 22 14.34 14.08 -21.47
N LYS A 23 15.07 14.91 -22.20
CA LYS A 23 15.63 14.58 -23.53
C LYS A 23 17.15 14.66 -23.44
N THR A 24 17.79 13.57 -23.08
CA THR A 24 19.25 13.50 -22.98
C THR A 24 19.77 12.18 -23.50
N LYS A 25 21.00 12.23 -24.09
CA LYS A 25 21.77 11.02 -24.43
C LYS A 25 22.80 10.68 -23.36
N LYS A 26 22.87 11.47 -22.29
CA LYS A 26 23.83 11.29 -21.18
C LYS A 26 23.14 10.55 -20.05
N SER A 27 23.91 9.80 -19.27
CA SER A 27 23.44 9.24 -18.01
C SER A 27 23.14 10.38 -17.03
N ILE A 28 22.01 10.27 -16.35
CA ILE A 28 21.59 11.19 -15.29
C ILE A 28 21.47 10.38 -14.02
N TYR A 29 22.04 10.88 -12.93
CA TYR A 29 21.80 10.37 -11.59
C TYR A 29 20.62 11.12 -10.98
N ILE A 30 19.60 10.38 -10.50
CA ILE A 30 18.44 10.95 -9.83
C ILE A 30 18.43 10.47 -8.37
N GLU A 31 18.24 11.40 -7.43
CA GLU A 31 18.16 11.14 -6.00
C GLU A 31 16.82 11.63 -5.46
N GLY A 32 16.11 10.77 -4.75
CA GLY A 32 14.80 11.07 -4.15
C GLY A 32 13.94 9.83 -4.02
N TYR A 33 12.72 10.02 -3.54
CA TYR A 33 11.75 8.94 -3.36
C TYR A 33 10.94 8.64 -4.62
N TRP A 34 10.62 9.66 -5.41
CA TRP A 34 9.90 9.57 -6.70
C TRP A 34 8.62 8.71 -6.61
N GLN A 35 7.85 8.91 -5.55
CA GLN A 35 6.70 8.08 -5.18
C GLN A 35 5.44 8.47 -5.95
N SER A 36 5.36 8.08 -7.22
CA SER A 36 4.16 8.27 -8.05
C SER A 36 4.14 7.26 -9.19
N GLU A 37 2.97 6.65 -9.46
CA GLU A 37 2.81 5.82 -10.66
C GLU A 37 2.99 6.63 -11.96
N LEU A 38 2.77 7.95 -11.90
CA LEU A 38 2.87 8.82 -13.06
C LEU A 38 4.27 8.83 -13.70
N TYR A 39 5.32 8.45 -12.94
CA TYR A 39 6.68 8.31 -13.48
C TYR A 39 6.87 7.09 -14.37
N PHE A 40 6.03 6.08 -14.25
CA PHE A 40 6.18 4.79 -14.95
C PHE A 40 4.88 4.25 -15.54
N LYS A 41 3.82 5.03 -15.57
CA LYS A 41 2.50 4.62 -16.09
C LYS A 41 2.56 4.13 -17.54
N ASP A 42 3.38 4.75 -18.37
CA ASP A 42 3.53 4.37 -19.78
C ASP A 42 4.22 3.02 -19.97
N ILE A 43 4.90 2.51 -18.94
CA ILE A 43 5.58 1.22 -18.93
C ILE A 43 5.04 0.31 -17.81
N GLU A 44 3.79 0.50 -17.41
CA GLU A 44 3.15 -0.26 -16.33
C GLU A 44 3.32 -1.78 -16.48
N SER A 45 3.11 -2.31 -17.68
CA SER A 45 3.23 -3.74 -17.96
C SER A 45 4.65 -4.28 -17.71
N THR A 46 5.67 -3.49 -18.06
CA THR A 46 7.07 -3.82 -17.80
C THR A 46 7.35 -3.83 -16.30
N ILE A 47 6.91 -2.79 -15.58
CA ILE A 47 7.10 -2.70 -14.12
C ILE A 47 6.42 -3.87 -13.40
N ARG A 48 5.20 -4.24 -13.81
CA ARG A 48 4.49 -5.40 -13.24
C ARG A 48 5.20 -6.72 -13.49
N SER A 49 5.82 -6.87 -14.66
CA SER A 49 6.63 -8.06 -15.00
C SER A 49 7.93 -8.11 -14.19
N ASP A 50 8.62 -6.98 -14.05
CA ASP A 50 9.91 -6.90 -13.36
C ASP A 50 9.75 -7.03 -11.83
N LEU A 51 8.62 -6.59 -11.29
CA LEU A 51 8.27 -6.67 -9.86
C LEU A 51 7.42 -7.90 -9.53
N LEU A 52 7.47 -8.95 -10.35
CA LEU A 52 6.79 -10.20 -10.04
C LEU A 52 7.40 -10.83 -8.77
N ILE A 53 6.58 -10.93 -7.73
CA ILE A 53 7.02 -11.51 -6.46
C ILE A 53 7.06 -13.03 -6.59
N ILE A 54 8.20 -13.63 -6.27
CA ILE A 54 8.35 -15.10 -6.23
C ILE A 54 7.52 -15.62 -5.06
N PRO A 55 6.55 -16.53 -5.29
CA PRO A 55 5.73 -17.07 -4.23
C PRO A 55 6.55 -17.76 -3.14
N PRO A 56 6.25 -17.55 -1.86
CA PRO A 56 6.80 -18.35 -0.77
C PRO A 56 6.45 -19.82 -0.94
N THR A 57 7.33 -20.70 -0.46
CA THR A 57 7.14 -22.17 -0.57
C THR A 57 6.69 -22.80 0.74
N ASP A 58 6.62 -22.05 1.81
CA ASP A 58 6.18 -22.53 3.11
C ASP A 58 4.66 -22.79 3.16
N LYS A 59 4.27 -23.73 4.00
CA LYS A 59 2.91 -24.24 4.08
C LYS A 59 1.91 -23.14 4.48
N ASN A 60 2.27 -22.26 5.45
CA ASN A 60 1.35 -21.26 5.99
C ASN A 60 0.97 -20.23 4.90
N ASN A 61 1.95 -19.71 4.18
CA ASN A 61 1.68 -18.77 3.09
C ASN A 61 0.86 -19.40 1.96
N ILE A 62 1.12 -20.67 1.64
CA ILE A 62 0.33 -21.40 0.64
C ILE A 62 -1.13 -21.54 1.09
N GLU A 63 -1.38 -21.95 2.35
CA GLU A 63 -2.73 -22.10 2.90
C GLU A 63 -3.49 -20.76 2.92
N ILE A 64 -2.83 -19.67 3.35
CA ILE A 64 -3.44 -18.32 3.32
C ILE A 64 -3.74 -17.91 1.87
N SER A 65 -2.84 -18.17 0.92
CA SER A 65 -3.08 -17.82 -0.49
C SER A 65 -4.29 -18.53 -1.09
N MET A 66 -4.54 -19.79 -0.70
CA MET A 66 -5.74 -20.53 -1.10
C MET A 66 -7.00 -19.86 -0.52
N GLN A 67 -6.98 -19.47 0.76
CA GLN A 67 -8.12 -18.74 1.38
C GLN A 67 -8.39 -17.41 0.66
N VAL A 68 -7.35 -16.65 0.31
CA VAL A 68 -7.47 -15.40 -0.45
C VAL A 68 -8.16 -15.60 -1.79
N GLN A 69 -7.85 -16.71 -2.50
CA GLN A 69 -8.45 -17.01 -3.80
C GLN A 69 -9.93 -17.40 -3.70
N ASP A 70 -10.30 -18.10 -2.63
CA ASP A 70 -11.65 -18.69 -2.46
C ASP A 70 -12.70 -17.70 -1.93
N CYS A 71 -12.33 -16.48 -1.55
CA CYS A 71 -13.26 -15.51 -0.97
C CYS A 71 -13.20 -14.13 -1.63
N SER A 72 -14.07 -13.20 -1.22
CA SER A 72 -13.97 -11.76 -1.55
C SER A 72 -12.91 -11.12 -0.66
N ALA A 73 -11.65 -11.45 -0.92
CA ALA A 73 -10.51 -11.07 -0.10
C ALA A 73 -10.23 -9.57 -0.13
N VAL A 74 -10.14 -8.97 1.06
CA VAL A 74 -9.75 -7.58 1.28
C VAL A 74 -8.44 -7.57 2.06
N ALA A 75 -7.36 -7.01 1.49
CA ALA A 75 -6.16 -6.71 2.25
C ALA A 75 -6.40 -5.49 3.14
N LEU A 76 -6.29 -5.66 4.45
CA LEU A 76 -6.39 -4.59 5.43
C LEU A 76 -5.03 -4.40 6.09
N HIS A 77 -4.32 -3.32 5.72
CA HIS A 77 -3.01 -3.01 6.28
C HIS A 77 -3.10 -1.94 7.36
N ILE A 78 -2.62 -2.26 8.55
CA ILE A 78 -2.58 -1.36 9.71
C ILE A 78 -1.12 -1.18 10.12
N ARG A 79 -0.63 0.06 10.12
CA ARG A 79 0.76 0.40 10.40
C ARG A 79 0.87 1.27 11.64
N PHE A 80 1.67 0.83 12.61
CA PHE A 80 1.91 1.55 13.88
C PHE A 80 3.21 2.37 13.88
N PHE A 81 4.16 2.14 12.96
CA PHE A 81 5.43 2.87 12.83
C PHE A 81 6.24 2.89 14.12
N ASP A 82 6.44 1.76 14.76
CA ASP A 82 7.17 1.62 16.03
C ASP A 82 6.61 2.52 17.15
N SER A 83 5.36 2.95 17.04
CA SER A 83 4.68 3.70 18.08
C SER A 83 4.51 2.80 19.30
N LEU A 84 4.94 3.29 20.47
CA LEU A 84 4.63 2.66 21.76
C LEU A 84 3.14 2.77 22.12
N ASP A 85 2.41 3.62 21.40
CA ASP A 85 0.97 3.82 21.59
C ASP A 85 0.19 2.87 20.66
N GLU A 86 -0.34 1.80 21.25
CA GLU A 86 -1.18 0.79 20.56
C GLU A 86 -2.51 1.37 20.03
N ASN A 87 -2.79 2.65 20.30
CA ASN A 87 -4.05 3.30 19.94
C ASN A 87 -3.89 4.17 18.70
N LEU A 88 -3.23 3.96 17.68
CA LEU A 88 -3.17 4.72 16.42
C LEU A 88 -3.44 6.26 16.53
N ASN A 89 -3.39 6.80 17.74
CA ASN A 89 -3.68 8.22 18.02
C ASN A 89 -2.48 9.13 17.73
N SER A 90 -1.35 8.54 17.32
CA SER A 90 -0.22 9.34 16.88
C SER A 90 -0.59 10.05 15.57
N ASN A 91 -0.25 11.33 15.47
CA ASN A 91 -0.49 12.15 14.29
C ASN A 91 0.20 11.66 13.00
N SER A 92 0.86 10.50 13.05
CA SER A 92 1.61 9.90 11.95
C SER A 92 0.89 8.72 11.29
N ASN A 93 -0.09 8.12 11.97
CA ASN A 93 -0.77 6.92 11.51
C ASN A 93 -2.15 7.24 10.93
N ALA A 94 -2.65 6.33 10.09
CA ALA A 94 -4.06 6.32 9.73
C ALA A 94 -4.90 6.08 11.01
N SER A 95 -5.92 6.88 11.22
CA SER A 95 -6.72 6.84 12.46
C SER A 95 -7.67 5.63 12.51
N ASN A 96 -8.12 5.27 13.71
CA ASN A 96 -9.18 4.26 13.87
C ASN A 96 -10.44 4.64 13.07
N ASP A 97 -10.83 5.90 13.06
CA ASP A 97 -11.97 6.42 12.30
C ASP A 97 -11.81 6.17 10.79
N TYR A 98 -10.59 6.34 10.25
CA TYR A 98 -10.31 5.99 8.87
C TYR A 98 -10.60 4.51 8.58
N TYR A 99 -10.11 3.59 9.41
CA TYR A 99 -10.33 2.15 9.20
C TYR A 99 -11.80 1.78 9.32
N LEU A 100 -12.53 2.37 10.28
CA LEU A 100 -13.98 2.17 10.41
C LEU A 100 -14.73 2.56 9.14
N ARG A 101 -14.53 3.78 8.65
CA ARG A 101 -15.17 4.28 7.43
C ARG A 101 -14.77 3.47 6.18
N ALA A 102 -13.52 3.05 6.11
CA ALA A 102 -13.04 2.24 5.00
C ALA A 102 -13.70 0.84 4.98
N ILE A 103 -13.83 0.20 6.14
CA ILE A 103 -14.54 -1.08 6.28
C ILE A 103 -16.03 -0.90 5.89
N GLU A 104 -16.71 0.12 6.41
CA GLU A 104 -18.10 0.43 6.04
C GLU A 104 -18.26 0.63 4.52
N HIS A 105 -17.31 1.32 3.89
CA HIS A 105 -17.33 1.50 2.46
C HIS A 105 -17.21 0.17 1.70
N ILE A 106 -16.28 -0.71 2.08
CA ILE A 106 -16.13 -2.04 1.49
C ILE A 106 -17.42 -2.85 1.69
N GLU A 107 -17.96 -2.92 2.91
CA GLU A 107 -19.18 -3.66 3.23
C GLU A 107 -20.39 -3.18 2.39
N SER A 108 -20.45 -1.90 2.05
CA SER A 108 -21.51 -1.34 1.20
C SER A 108 -21.44 -1.80 -0.27
N LYS A 109 -20.30 -2.34 -0.72
CA LYS A 109 -20.03 -2.69 -2.13
C LYS A 109 -19.78 -4.17 -2.34
N ILE A 110 -19.20 -4.84 -1.35
CA ILE A 110 -18.70 -6.21 -1.46
C ILE A 110 -19.44 -7.10 -0.47
N THR A 111 -20.25 -7.99 -0.99
CA THR A 111 -20.96 -8.98 -0.18
C THR A 111 -19.98 -10.05 0.33
N ASN A 112 -20.09 -10.41 1.61
CA ASN A 112 -19.25 -11.42 2.25
C ASN A 112 -17.75 -11.15 2.10
N ALA A 113 -17.34 -9.89 2.26
CA ALA A 113 -15.92 -9.55 2.31
C ALA A 113 -15.23 -10.29 3.47
N HIS A 114 -14.06 -10.87 3.20
CA HIS A 114 -13.18 -11.45 4.21
C HIS A 114 -11.88 -10.68 4.24
N TYR A 115 -11.46 -10.26 5.45
CA TYR A 115 -10.33 -9.35 5.63
C TYR A 115 -9.07 -10.12 6.00
N PHE A 116 -8.00 -9.93 5.25
CA PHE A 116 -6.66 -10.39 5.60
C PHE A 116 -5.91 -9.21 6.21
N ILE A 117 -5.64 -9.30 7.52
CA ILE A 117 -5.03 -8.21 8.29
C ILE A 117 -3.51 -8.39 8.29
N PHE A 118 -2.82 -7.38 7.79
CA PHE A 118 -1.37 -7.26 7.78
C PHE A 118 -0.96 -6.11 8.68
N SER A 119 0.05 -6.30 9.53
CA SER A 119 0.51 -5.26 10.45
C SER A 119 1.90 -5.54 10.98
N ASP A 120 2.62 -4.46 11.32
CA ASP A 120 3.85 -4.51 12.12
C ASP A 120 3.57 -4.80 13.62
N ASN A 121 2.31 -4.73 14.05
CA ASN A 121 1.83 -5.17 15.36
C ASN A 121 0.49 -5.92 15.21
N PRO A 122 0.53 -7.22 14.86
CA PRO A 122 -0.69 -7.99 14.60
C PRO A 122 -1.68 -8.05 15.78
N GLY A 123 -1.16 -8.15 17.01
CA GLY A 123 -2.02 -8.20 18.20
C GLY A 123 -2.81 -6.92 18.42
N ALA A 124 -2.14 -5.77 18.33
CA ALA A 124 -2.81 -4.47 18.41
C ALA A 124 -3.77 -4.25 17.24
N ALA A 125 -3.39 -4.66 16.02
CA ALA A 125 -4.24 -4.54 14.84
C ALA A 125 -5.57 -5.29 14.99
N ALA A 126 -5.54 -6.52 15.49
CA ALA A 126 -6.74 -7.31 15.72
C ALA A 126 -7.70 -6.67 16.74
N SER A 127 -7.17 -5.94 17.73
CA SER A 127 -7.97 -5.31 18.78
C SER A 127 -8.73 -4.06 18.33
N ILE A 128 -8.28 -3.37 17.27
CA ILE A 128 -8.90 -2.13 16.79
C ILE A 128 -9.87 -2.35 15.62
N VAL A 129 -9.86 -3.54 15.01
CA VAL A 129 -10.74 -3.85 13.88
C VAL A 129 -12.10 -4.30 14.40
N PRO A 130 -13.21 -3.62 14.04
CA PRO A 130 -14.55 -3.90 14.57
C PRO A 130 -15.24 -5.05 13.80
N LEU A 131 -14.51 -6.12 13.54
CA LEU A 131 -15.01 -7.30 12.83
C LEU A 131 -15.07 -8.51 13.76
N SER A 132 -16.07 -9.36 13.58
CA SER A 132 -16.11 -10.67 14.24
C SER A 132 -14.97 -11.57 13.72
N GLN A 133 -14.48 -12.46 14.56
CA GLN A 133 -13.30 -13.28 14.30
C GLN A 133 -13.43 -14.18 13.05
N ASP A 134 -14.64 -14.55 12.68
CA ASP A 134 -14.95 -15.31 11.48
C ASP A 134 -14.85 -14.48 10.18
N ARG A 135 -14.77 -13.16 10.29
CA ARG A 135 -14.71 -12.23 9.15
C ARG A 135 -13.29 -11.83 8.76
N TYR A 136 -12.27 -12.22 9.52
CA TYR A 136 -10.90 -11.89 9.18
C TYR A 136 -9.91 -13.04 9.45
N THR A 137 -8.80 -12.99 8.77
CA THR A 137 -7.59 -13.80 9.00
C THR A 137 -6.44 -12.86 9.36
N LEU A 138 -5.83 -13.05 10.52
CA LEU A 138 -4.64 -12.30 10.91
C LEU A 138 -3.40 -12.95 10.29
N VAL A 139 -2.69 -12.21 9.43
CA VAL A 139 -1.44 -12.67 8.82
C VAL A 139 -0.29 -12.28 9.74
N SER A 140 0.27 -13.26 10.44
CA SER A 140 1.30 -13.06 11.46
C SER A 140 2.45 -14.08 11.41
N ASN A 141 2.54 -14.80 10.29
CA ASN A 141 3.55 -15.85 10.11
C ASN A 141 4.84 -15.36 9.42
N ASN A 142 4.87 -14.13 8.94
CA ASN A 142 5.99 -13.55 8.19
C ASN A 142 6.72 -12.50 9.03
N GLU A 143 7.32 -12.93 10.15
CA GLU A 143 8.09 -12.02 11.01
C GLU A 143 9.45 -11.68 10.38
N GLY A 144 9.89 -10.43 10.58
CA GLY A 144 11.18 -9.91 10.12
C GLY A 144 11.16 -9.34 8.70
N ASP A 145 12.08 -8.40 8.45
CA ASP A 145 12.15 -7.69 7.15
C ASP A 145 12.43 -8.63 5.98
N GLU A 146 13.16 -9.71 6.23
CA GLU A 146 13.48 -10.74 5.22
C GLU A 146 12.25 -11.51 4.72
N ASN A 147 11.17 -11.55 5.51
CA ASN A 147 9.92 -12.23 5.18
C ASN A 147 8.82 -11.27 4.68
N ALA A 148 9.06 -9.96 4.71
CA ALA A 148 8.08 -8.96 4.28
C ALA A 148 7.61 -9.15 2.83
N TYR A 149 8.44 -9.73 1.96
CA TYR A 149 8.04 -10.05 0.59
C TYR A 149 6.86 -11.03 0.52
N ALA A 150 6.72 -11.92 1.50
CA ALA A 150 5.63 -12.89 1.56
C ALA A 150 4.30 -12.20 1.89
N ASP A 151 4.31 -11.22 2.82
CA ASP A 151 3.15 -10.37 3.07
C ASP A 151 2.76 -9.56 1.84
N LEU A 152 3.74 -8.98 1.16
CA LEU A 152 3.48 -8.22 -0.07
C LEU A 152 2.90 -9.12 -1.17
N TRP A 153 3.39 -10.36 -1.28
CA TRP A 153 2.84 -11.35 -2.18
C TRP A 153 1.39 -11.68 -1.85
N LEU A 154 1.06 -12.01 -0.58
CA LEU A 154 -0.31 -12.29 -0.14
C LEU A 154 -1.23 -11.10 -0.38
N MET A 155 -0.78 -9.88 -0.05
CA MET A 155 -1.53 -8.65 -0.35
C MET A 155 -1.86 -8.56 -1.85
N SER A 156 -0.88 -8.78 -2.73
CA SER A 156 -1.07 -8.64 -4.18
C SER A 156 -2.10 -9.62 -4.76
N LEU A 157 -2.37 -10.73 -4.07
CA LEU A 157 -3.40 -11.70 -4.44
C LEU A 157 -4.81 -11.26 -4.02
N CYS A 158 -4.94 -10.34 -3.07
CA CYS A 158 -6.25 -9.86 -2.61
C CYS A 158 -7.00 -9.11 -3.71
N LYS A 159 -8.34 -9.08 -3.57
CA LYS A 159 -9.24 -8.50 -4.56
C LYS A 159 -9.54 -7.03 -4.32
N HIS A 160 -9.52 -6.58 -3.06
CA HIS A 160 -9.78 -5.22 -2.62
C HIS A 160 -8.79 -4.83 -1.51
N PHE A 161 -8.68 -3.52 -1.20
CA PHE A 161 -7.61 -3.02 -0.34
C PHE A 161 -8.09 -1.86 0.53
N ILE A 162 -7.73 -1.92 1.80
CA ILE A 162 -7.70 -0.80 2.73
C ILE A 162 -6.24 -0.64 3.15
N ILE A 163 -5.57 0.40 2.66
CA ILE A 163 -4.14 0.58 2.88
C ILE A 163 -3.87 1.56 4.02
N ALA A 164 -2.74 1.38 4.69
CA ALA A 164 -2.19 2.40 5.59
C ALA A 164 -1.49 3.50 4.78
N ASN A 165 -1.02 4.55 5.46
CA ASN A 165 -0.09 5.54 4.90
C ASN A 165 1.32 4.96 4.77
N SER A 166 1.44 3.90 3.99
CA SER A 166 2.66 3.10 3.80
C SER A 166 2.86 2.71 2.35
N THR A 167 4.07 2.94 1.83
CA THR A 167 4.45 2.51 0.48
C THR A 167 4.40 1.01 0.30
N PHE A 168 4.56 0.24 1.38
CA PHE A 168 4.44 -1.21 1.35
C PHE A 168 3.05 -1.65 0.89
N SER A 169 1.99 -1.20 1.55
CA SER A 169 0.62 -1.53 1.14
C SER A 169 0.17 -0.82 -0.13
N TRP A 170 0.76 0.35 -0.46
CA TRP A 170 0.58 0.98 -1.76
C TRP A 170 1.01 0.02 -2.88
N TRP A 171 2.21 -0.56 -2.77
CA TRP A 171 2.70 -1.53 -3.75
C TRP A 171 1.86 -2.81 -3.77
N GLY A 172 1.44 -3.34 -2.61
CA GLY A 172 0.56 -4.50 -2.54
C GLY A 172 -0.74 -4.29 -3.34
N ALA A 173 -1.38 -3.13 -3.15
CA ALA A 173 -2.59 -2.76 -3.90
C ALA A 173 -2.31 -2.50 -5.38
N TRP A 174 -1.19 -1.83 -5.71
CA TRP A 174 -0.85 -1.50 -7.09
C TRP A 174 -0.52 -2.77 -7.89
N LEU A 175 0.24 -3.71 -7.33
CA LEU A 175 0.63 -4.97 -7.98
C LEU A 175 -0.52 -5.96 -8.18
N SER A 176 -1.63 -5.84 -7.45
CA SER A 176 -2.79 -6.70 -7.68
C SER A 176 -3.34 -6.53 -9.10
N ASN A 177 -3.59 -7.66 -9.77
CA ASN A 177 -4.08 -7.71 -11.14
C ASN A 177 -5.62 -7.66 -11.26
N ASN A 178 -6.36 -7.48 -10.15
CA ASN A 178 -7.81 -7.37 -10.21
C ASN A 178 -8.25 -6.03 -10.84
N PRO A 179 -8.83 -6.00 -12.04
CA PRO A 179 -9.23 -4.75 -12.69
C PRO A 179 -10.44 -4.07 -12.01
N LYS A 180 -11.15 -4.80 -11.14
CA LYS A 180 -12.31 -4.32 -10.40
C LYS A 180 -11.99 -4.02 -8.94
N LYS A 181 -10.70 -3.95 -8.60
CA LYS A 181 -10.30 -3.69 -7.22
C LYS A 181 -10.80 -2.33 -6.72
N ILE A 182 -11.29 -2.33 -5.50
CA ILE A 182 -11.52 -1.11 -4.73
C ILE A 182 -10.28 -0.93 -3.86
N VAL A 183 -9.65 0.24 -3.94
CA VAL A 183 -8.52 0.61 -3.10
C VAL A 183 -8.91 1.85 -2.31
N ILE A 184 -8.83 1.77 -0.99
CA ILE A 184 -9.10 2.87 -0.08
C ILE A 184 -7.80 3.25 0.60
N ALA A 185 -7.47 4.53 0.57
CA ALA A 185 -6.27 5.10 1.14
C ALA A 185 -6.60 6.26 2.08
N PRO A 186 -5.79 6.50 3.14
CA PRO A 186 -6.00 7.66 4.00
C PRO A 186 -5.67 8.95 3.25
N GLY A 187 -6.56 9.94 3.36
CA GLY A 187 -6.44 11.24 2.72
C GLY A 187 -5.86 12.28 3.67
N PHE A 188 -4.57 12.17 4.03
CA PHE A 188 -3.94 13.22 4.83
C PHE A 188 -3.54 14.39 3.96
N GLU A 189 -3.95 15.58 4.34
CA GLU A 189 -3.32 16.79 3.87
C GLU A 189 -2.05 17.08 4.69
N LYS A 190 -1.13 17.86 4.11
CA LYS A 190 0.14 18.26 4.71
C LYS A 190 -0.03 18.69 6.16
N ARG A 191 0.64 17.99 7.08
CA ARG A 191 0.86 18.46 8.44
C ARG A 191 2.26 19.07 8.52
N GLU A 192 2.39 20.28 9.05
CA GLU A 192 3.67 20.96 9.20
C GLU A 192 4.72 20.04 9.85
N GLY A 193 5.85 19.85 9.17
CA GLY A 193 7.06 19.22 9.71
C GLY A 193 7.13 17.70 9.73
N LYS A 194 6.18 16.94 9.17
CA LYS A 194 6.21 15.48 9.13
C LYS A 194 6.00 14.91 7.72
N SER A 195 6.45 13.68 7.48
CA SER A 195 6.34 13.01 6.17
C SER A 195 4.91 13.12 5.64
N ALA A 196 4.75 13.81 4.52
CA ALA A 196 3.46 14.04 3.93
C ALA A 196 2.99 12.76 3.26
N TRP A 197 1.83 12.27 3.67
CA TRP A 197 1.06 11.31 2.91
C TRP A 197 -0.05 12.06 2.16
N GLY A 198 -0.46 11.56 0.99
CA GLY A 198 -1.53 12.20 0.20
C GLY A 198 -1.09 13.40 -0.62
N PHE A 199 0.22 13.62 -0.79
CA PHE A 199 0.77 14.63 -1.69
C PHE A 199 0.37 14.37 -3.16
N TYR A 200 0.49 15.40 -3.99
CA TYR A 200 0.10 15.32 -5.40
C TYR A 200 0.85 14.22 -6.16
N GLY A 201 0.08 13.34 -6.80
CA GLY A 201 0.59 12.22 -7.60
C GLY A 201 0.89 10.93 -6.81
N LEU A 202 0.81 10.92 -5.47
CA LEU A 202 1.05 9.70 -4.68
C LEU A 202 0.00 8.62 -4.95
N LEU A 203 -1.26 9.00 -4.90
CA LEU A 203 -2.37 8.04 -5.02
C LEU A 203 -2.91 8.06 -6.44
N PRO A 204 -3.05 6.88 -7.10
CA PRO A 204 -3.74 6.76 -8.37
C PRO A 204 -5.14 7.41 -8.34
N ASP A 205 -5.56 7.99 -9.45
CA ASP A 205 -6.81 8.76 -9.53
C ASP A 205 -8.06 7.93 -9.23
N ASN A 206 -8.00 6.63 -9.49
CA ASN A 206 -9.09 5.69 -9.26
C ASN A 206 -9.13 5.13 -7.83
N TRP A 207 -8.21 5.52 -6.94
CA TRP A 207 -8.23 5.14 -5.54
C TRP A 207 -9.09 6.10 -4.72
N ILE A 208 -9.82 5.53 -3.75
CA ILE A 208 -10.71 6.28 -2.87
C ILE A 208 -9.91 6.86 -1.71
N LYS A 209 -10.04 8.14 -1.48
CA LYS A 209 -9.42 8.86 -0.34
C LYS A 209 -10.47 9.08 0.75
N LEU A 210 -10.19 8.64 1.97
CA LEU A 210 -11.05 8.83 3.15
C LEU A 210 -10.31 9.58 4.25
#